data_580084df30fd853b02128c2c95b9b5d2
#
_entry.id   580084df30fd853b02128c2c95b9b5d2
#
_cell.length_a   1.000
_cell.length_b   1.000
_cell.length_c   1.000
_cell.angle_alpha   90.00
_cell.angle_beta   90.00
_cell.angle_gamma   90.00
#
_symmetry.space_group_name_H-M   'P 1'
#
loop_
_entity.id
_entity.type
_entity.pdbx_description
1 polymer ?
#
loop_
_entity_poly.entity_id
_entity_poly.type
_entity_poly.pdbx_seq_one_letter_code
_entity_poly.pdbx_strand_id
1 'polypeptide(L)'
;CDICKNTMMDESPVKEGKIELAAAADGLFKVDGARLRLVNSFGQMMIATRHGNTPVKKGDKLCGTRIIPLVIEKEKMQRVRELCGDEPLLQLLPYKIKKAAVLATGSEVFRGRIKDTFTPVLEEKLAEFNVEVVYKQVLDDKPEQITAAIKTAIEEKGAEMVLCTGGMSVDPDDRTPLAIKNTGARIVSYGAPVLPGAMFLLSYYGEKQVPVLGLPGCVMYAKRTIFDLGLPRVL
;
A
#
# COMPACT_ATOMS: atom_id res chain seq x y z
N CYS A 1 9.63 -19.37 -15.32
CA CYS A 1 11.00 -19.15 -14.80
C CYS A 1 11.12 -19.81 -13.43
N ASP A 2 11.66 -21.03 -13.38
CA ASP A 2 11.77 -21.86 -12.16
C ASP A 2 12.49 -21.18 -10.98
N ILE A 3 13.27 -20.14 -11.26
CA ILE A 3 14.06 -19.42 -10.25
C ILE A 3 13.20 -18.38 -9.52
N CYS A 4 12.19 -17.81 -10.19
CA CYS A 4 11.44 -16.70 -9.61
C CYS A 4 10.12 -17.16 -8.97
N LYS A 5 9.69 -18.41 -9.12
CA LYS A 5 8.44 -19.03 -8.57
C LYS A 5 7.30 -18.01 -8.37
N ASN A 6 7.07 -17.17 -9.39
CA ASN A 6 6.08 -16.12 -9.30
C ASN A 6 4.66 -16.67 -9.43
N THR A 7 3.76 -16.08 -8.69
CA THR A 7 2.33 -16.19 -8.90
C THR A 7 1.83 -14.86 -9.47
N MET A 8 0.86 -14.89 -10.41
CA MET A 8 0.27 -13.70 -11.02
C MET A 8 1.24 -12.84 -11.84
N MET A 9 2.19 -13.48 -12.50
CA MET A 9 3.09 -12.84 -13.45
C MET A 9 3.10 -13.62 -14.76
N ASP A 10 3.04 -12.90 -15.88
CA ASP A 10 3.13 -13.46 -17.23
C ASP A 10 4.58 -13.52 -17.65
N GLU A 11 5.00 -14.66 -18.18
CA GLU A 11 6.34 -14.89 -18.66
C GLU A 11 6.40 -14.73 -20.19
N SER A 12 7.34 -13.94 -20.69
CA SER A 12 7.57 -13.81 -22.12
C SER A 12 8.24 -15.06 -22.70
N PRO A 13 8.05 -15.35 -24.01
CA PRO A 13 8.92 -16.28 -24.72
C PRO A 13 10.39 -15.86 -24.59
N VAL A 14 11.29 -16.85 -24.64
CA VAL A 14 12.73 -16.57 -24.65
C VAL A 14 13.09 -15.86 -25.96
N LYS A 15 13.64 -14.66 -25.85
CA LYS A 15 14.17 -13.89 -26.97
C LYS A 15 15.59 -13.43 -26.67
N GLU A 16 16.53 -13.77 -27.53
CA GLU A 16 17.96 -13.43 -27.36
C GLU A 16 18.52 -13.85 -25.99
N GLY A 17 18.09 -15.02 -25.49
CA GLY A 17 18.45 -15.52 -24.16
C GLY A 17 17.89 -14.77 -22.98
N LYS A 18 16.91 -13.88 -23.20
CA LYS A 18 16.24 -13.07 -22.19
C LYS A 18 14.79 -13.53 -22.00
N ILE A 19 14.35 -13.53 -20.75
CA ILE A 19 12.95 -13.69 -20.35
C ILE A 19 12.52 -12.43 -19.61
N GLU A 20 11.34 -11.92 -19.90
CA GLU A 20 10.71 -10.80 -19.19
C GLU A 20 9.48 -11.30 -18.42
N LEU A 21 9.26 -10.74 -17.24
CA LEU A 21 8.07 -10.97 -16.44
C LEU A 21 7.24 -9.69 -16.41
N ALA A 22 5.96 -9.83 -16.66
CA ALA A 22 4.98 -8.74 -16.60
C ALA A 22 3.90 -9.03 -15.56
N ALA A 23 3.28 -7.99 -15.01
CA ALA A 23 2.19 -8.12 -14.06
C ALA A 23 0.92 -8.67 -14.74
N ALA A 24 0.35 -9.76 -14.25
CA ALA A 24 -0.92 -10.30 -14.73
C ALA A 24 -2.15 -9.55 -14.14
N ALA A 25 -1.94 -8.78 -13.06
CA ALA A 25 -2.96 -7.97 -12.40
C ALA A 25 -2.36 -6.71 -11.76
N ASP A 26 -3.23 -5.78 -11.38
CA ASP A 26 -2.85 -4.66 -10.51
C ASP A 26 -2.51 -5.17 -9.11
N GLY A 27 -1.46 -4.62 -8.47
CA GLY A 27 -1.09 -5.05 -7.14
C GLY A 27 0.18 -4.42 -6.61
N LEU A 28 0.63 -4.93 -5.47
CA LEU A 28 1.90 -4.57 -4.84
C LEU A 28 2.99 -5.54 -5.32
N PHE A 29 4.01 -5.03 -5.98
CA PHE A 29 5.18 -5.82 -6.39
C PHE A 29 6.20 -5.89 -5.25
N LYS A 30 6.58 -7.10 -4.84
CA LYS A 30 7.57 -7.36 -3.80
C LYS A 30 8.79 -8.08 -4.37
N VAL A 31 9.95 -7.72 -3.84
CA VAL A 31 11.25 -8.32 -4.20
C VAL A 31 12.00 -8.67 -2.92
N ASP A 32 12.47 -9.91 -2.81
CA ASP A 32 13.47 -10.26 -1.81
C ASP A 32 14.84 -9.77 -2.26
N GLY A 33 15.16 -8.54 -1.86
CA GLY A 33 16.40 -7.88 -2.28
C GLY A 33 17.67 -8.56 -1.76
N ALA A 34 17.60 -9.26 -0.63
CA ALA A 34 18.75 -9.97 -0.08
C ALA A 34 19.09 -11.20 -0.93
N ARG A 35 18.12 -12.07 -1.20
CA ARG A 35 18.32 -13.24 -2.08
C ARG A 35 18.62 -12.83 -3.53
N LEU A 36 17.95 -11.79 -4.04
CA LEU A 36 18.22 -11.25 -5.37
C LEU A 36 19.69 -10.84 -5.52
N ARG A 37 20.25 -10.17 -4.52
CA ARG A 37 21.66 -9.78 -4.49
C ARG A 37 22.58 -11.01 -4.53
N LEU A 38 22.29 -12.04 -3.73
CA LEU A 38 23.04 -13.30 -3.71
C LEU A 38 23.02 -13.97 -5.08
N VAL A 39 21.85 -14.09 -5.71
CA VAL A 39 21.73 -14.68 -7.06
C VAL A 39 22.55 -13.90 -8.08
N ASN A 40 22.46 -12.58 -8.09
CA ASN A 40 23.22 -11.75 -9.03
C ASN A 40 24.72 -11.75 -8.76
N SER A 41 25.17 -12.07 -7.54
CA SER A 41 26.59 -12.14 -7.18
C SER A 41 27.34 -13.31 -7.83
N PHE A 42 26.64 -14.32 -8.37
CA PHE A 42 27.27 -15.37 -9.16
C PHE A 42 27.91 -14.89 -10.47
N GLY A 43 27.54 -13.70 -10.94
CA GLY A 43 28.24 -13.00 -12.01
C GLY A 43 27.98 -13.46 -13.43
N GLN A 44 27.33 -14.61 -13.63
CA GLN A 44 27.07 -15.16 -14.98
C GLN A 44 25.59 -15.16 -15.35
N MET A 45 24.75 -14.67 -14.46
CA MET A 45 23.34 -14.43 -14.72
C MET A 45 22.94 -13.11 -14.07
N MET A 46 21.83 -12.57 -14.54
CA MET A 46 21.25 -11.35 -13.97
C MET A 46 19.74 -11.45 -13.89
N ILE A 47 19.21 -10.94 -12.82
CA ILE A 47 17.80 -10.65 -12.63
C ILE A 47 17.71 -9.17 -12.33
N ALA A 48 17.22 -8.36 -13.27
CA ALA A 48 16.99 -6.93 -13.10
C ALA A 48 15.51 -6.69 -12.87
N THR A 49 15.16 -5.99 -11.80
CA THR A 49 13.76 -5.79 -11.38
C THR A 49 13.42 -4.31 -11.20
N ARG A 50 12.13 -3.99 -11.21
CA ARG A 50 11.63 -2.74 -10.62
C ARG A 50 11.89 -2.75 -9.12
N HIS A 51 11.79 -1.58 -8.49
CA HIS A 51 11.85 -1.47 -7.03
C HIS A 51 10.75 -2.32 -6.39
N GLY A 52 11.10 -3.08 -5.35
CA GLY A 52 10.13 -3.77 -4.51
C GLY A 52 9.30 -2.83 -3.66
N ASN A 53 8.16 -3.32 -3.17
CA ASN A 53 7.15 -2.57 -2.41
C ASN A 53 6.58 -1.36 -3.18
N THR A 54 6.41 -1.50 -4.48
CA THR A 54 5.83 -0.47 -5.36
C THR A 54 4.54 -0.96 -6.01
N PRO A 55 3.56 -0.06 -6.23
CA PRO A 55 2.36 -0.38 -6.98
C PRO A 55 2.71 -0.65 -8.44
N VAL A 56 2.01 -1.61 -9.04
CA VAL A 56 2.12 -1.92 -10.46
C VAL A 56 0.73 -2.15 -11.05
N LYS A 57 0.61 -1.89 -12.35
CA LYS A 57 -0.59 -2.13 -13.15
C LYS A 57 -0.41 -3.39 -13.98
N LYS A 58 -1.52 -4.05 -14.31
CA LYS A 58 -1.53 -5.18 -15.26
C LYS A 58 -0.79 -4.79 -16.55
N GLY A 59 0.13 -5.65 -16.99
CA GLY A 59 0.97 -5.44 -18.15
C GLY A 59 2.29 -4.69 -17.88
N ASP A 60 2.49 -4.14 -16.67
CA ASP A 60 3.75 -3.51 -16.32
C ASP A 60 4.89 -4.53 -16.33
N LYS A 61 6.03 -4.15 -16.92
CA LYS A 61 7.26 -4.97 -16.85
C LYS A 61 7.83 -4.92 -15.43
N LEU A 62 8.00 -6.09 -14.83
CA LEU A 62 8.47 -6.26 -13.46
C LEU A 62 9.94 -6.63 -13.38
N CYS A 63 10.37 -7.52 -14.28
CA CYS A 63 11.69 -8.12 -14.24
C CYS A 63 12.16 -8.52 -15.65
N GLY A 64 13.47 -8.46 -15.87
CA GLY A 64 14.14 -9.11 -16.98
C GLY A 64 15.27 -9.99 -16.47
N THR A 65 15.36 -11.21 -16.95
CA THR A 65 16.41 -12.16 -16.56
C THR A 65 17.08 -12.78 -17.76
N ARG A 66 18.38 -13.02 -17.65
CA ARG A 66 19.16 -13.75 -18.65
C ARG A 66 20.44 -14.33 -18.05
N ILE A 67 21.02 -15.30 -18.73
CA ILE A 67 22.44 -15.64 -18.55
C ILE A 67 23.29 -14.65 -19.36
N ILE A 68 24.44 -14.24 -18.83
CA ILE A 68 25.35 -13.29 -19.49
C ILE A 68 26.19 -13.97 -20.60
N PRO A 69 26.81 -15.14 -20.35
CA PRO A 69 27.48 -15.91 -21.40
C PRO A 69 26.47 -16.64 -22.30
N LEU A 70 26.92 -17.15 -23.45
CA LEU A 70 26.07 -17.98 -24.32
C LEU A 70 25.71 -19.33 -23.67
N VAL A 71 26.56 -19.83 -22.81
CA VAL A 71 26.41 -21.11 -22.09
C VAL A 71 26.80 -20.90 -20.63
N ILE A 72 26.06 -21.50 -19.71
CA ILE A 72 26.36 -21.53 -18.28
C ILE A 72 26.47 -22.97 -17.78
N GLU A 73 27.35 -23.23 -16.84
CA GLU A 73 27.56 -24.55 -16.24
C GLU A 73 26.30 -24.98 -15.46
N LYS A 74 25.94 -26.26 -15.61
CA LYS A 74 24.76 -26.83 -14.96
C LYS A 74 24.84 -26.73 -13.41
N GLU A 75 26.03 -26.96 -12.87
CA GLU A 75 26.29 -26.86 -11.42
C GLU A 75 26.06 -25.43 -10.89
N LYS A 76 26.41 -24.40 -11.65
CA LYS A 76 26.10 -22.99 -11.26
C LYS A 76 24.62 -22.72 -11.25
N MET A 77 23.90 -23.20 -12.27
CA MET A 77 22.42 -23.04 -12.28
C MET A 77 21.76 -23.80 -11.13
N GLN A 78 22.30 -24.96 -10.76
CA GLN A 78 21.79 -25.71 -9.60
C GLN A 78 22.01 -24.95 -8.29
N ARG A 79 23.20 -24.41 -8.07
CA ARG A 79 23.47 -23.57 -6.88
C ARG A 79 22.58 -22.33 -6.81
N VAL A 80 22.30 -21.69 -7.95
CA VAL A 80 21.36 -20.56 -8.00
C VAL A 80 19.94 -20.98 -7.59
N ARG A 81 19.47 -22.16 -8.05
CA ARG A 81 18.17 -22.71 -7.66
C ARG A 81 18.11 -22.98 -6.15
N GLU A 82 19.15 -23.55 -5.59
CA GLU A 82 19.28 -23.83 -4.16
C GLU A 82 19.22 -22.52 -3.33
N LEU A 83 19.92 -21.47 -3.78
CA LEU A 83 19.87 -20.15 -3.15
C LEU A 83 18.49 -19.47 -3.23
N CYS A 84 17.78 -19.66 -4.33
CA CYS A 84 16.41 -19.14 -4.46
C CYS A 84 15.45 -19.82 -3.49
N GLY A 85 15.75 -21.06 -3.09
CA GLY A 85 14.92 -21.81 -2.14
C GLY A 85 13.50 -22.05 -2.65
N ASP A 86 12.60 -22.33 -1.73
CA ASP A 86 11.19 -22.63 -2.04
C ASP A 86 10.28 -21.40 -2.03
N GLU A 87 10.69 -20.32 -1.37
CA GLU A 87 9.94 -19.07 -1.29
C GLU A 87 10.13 -18.22 -2.56
N PRO A 88 9.08 -17.55 -3.06
CA PRO A 88 9.18 -16.69 -4.23
C PRO A 88 10.17 -15.55 -4.04
N LEU A 89 11.10 -15.38 -4.99
CA LEU A 89 12.03 -14.26 -5.04
C LEU A 89 11.31 -12.94 -5.37
N LEU A 90 10.33 -13.04 -6.27
CA LEU A 90 9.45 -11.96 -6.73
C LEU A 90 8.01 -12.35 -6.46
N GLN A 91 7.22 -11.41 -5.94
CA GLN A 91 5.81 -11.62 -5.66
C GLN A 91 4.98 -10.46 -6.19
N LEU A 92 3.85 -10.74 -6.78
CA LEU A 92 2.80 -9.77 -7.04
C LEU A 92 1.62 -10.09 -6.13
N LEU A 93 1.29 -9.16 -5.23
CA LEU A 93 0.19 -9.26 -4.28
C LEU A 93 -0.98 -8.42 -4.78
N PRO A 94 -2.09 -9.03 -5.21
CA PRO A 94 -3.28 -8.28 -5.63
C PRO A 94 -3.89 -7.51 -4.46
N TYR A 95 -4.44 -6.34 -4.75
CA TYR A 95 -5.17 -5.54 -3.76
C TYR A 95 -6.44 -6.24 -3.32
N LYS A 96 -6.62 -6.38 -2.01
CA LYS A 96 -7.77 -7.07 -1.40
C LYS A 96 -8.88 -6.11 -1.03
N ILE A 97 -8.53 -4.90 -0.54
CA ILE A 97 -9.50 -3.89 -0.11
C ILE A 97 -10.11 -3.21 -1.33
N LYS A 98 -11.44 -3.18 -1.39
CA LYS A 98 -12.22 -2.59 -2.48
C LYS A 98 -13.18 -1.51 -2.03
N LYS A 99 -13.43 -1.38 -0.73
CA LYS A 99 -14.39 -0.46 -0.16
C LYS A 99 -13.77 0.36 0.96
N ALA A 100 -13.87 1.67 0.85
CA ALA A 100 -13.35 2.59 1.86
C ALA A 100 -14.43 3.52 2.38
N ALA A 101 -14.25 4.02 3.61
CA ALA A 101 -14.99 5.15 4.15
C ALA A 101 -14.06 6.35 4.31
N VAL A 102 -14.59 7.56 4.12
CA VAL A 102 -13.89 8.82 4.35
C VAL A 102 -14.65 9.63 5.41
N LEU A 103 -13.97 9.92 6.51
CA LEU A 103 -14.48 10.71 7.61
C LEU A 103 -13.67 12.01 7.70
N ALA A 104 -14.26 13.13 7.31
CA ALA A 104 -13.64 14.44 7.40
C ALA A 104 -14.04 15.09 8.73
N THR A 105 -13.07 15.39 9.59
CA THR A 105 -13.30 16.05 10.88
C THR A 105 -12.87 17.52 10.82
N GLY A 106 -13.54 18.35 11.58
CA GLY A 106 -13.22 19.76 11.71
C GLY A 106 -14.48 20.61 11.93
N SER A 107 -14.51 21.36 13.02
CA SER A 107 -15.67 22.19 13.39
C SER A 107 -16.01 23.24 12.34
N GLU A 108 -15.04 23.76 11.60
CA GLU A 108 -15.27 24.75 10.55
C GLU A 108 -15.92 24.13 9.30
N VAL A 109 -15.47 22.95 8.90
CA VAL A 109 -16.05 22.18 7.78
C VAL A 109 -17.46 21.71 8.18
N PHE A 110 -17.61 21.17 9.39
CA PHE A 110 -18.91 20.70 9.90
C PHE A 110 -19.97 21.82 9.97
N ARG A 111 -19.58 23.05 10.34
CA ARG A 111 -20.47 24.21 10.38
C ARG A 111 -20.66 24.88 9.00
N GLY A 112 -20.09 24.33 7.95
CA GLY A 112 -20.19 24.85 6.59
C GLY A 112 -19.46 26.18 6.36
N ARG A 113 -18.53 26.56 7.24
CA ARG A 113 -17.70 27.76 7.09
C ARG A 113 -16.62 27.58 6.04
N ILE A 114 -16.12 26.35 5.91
CA ILE A 114 -15.11 25.94 4.91
C ILE A 114 -15.66 24.72 4.18
N LYS A 115 -15.43 24.67 2.87
CA LYS A 115 -15.79 23.50 2.04
C LYS A 115 -14.85 22.33 2.33
N ASP A 116 -15.39 21.12 2.42
CA ASP A 116 -14.58 19.90 2.46
C ASP A 116 -13.81 19.74 1.13
N THR A 117 -12.52 19.84 1.23
CA THR A 117 -11.58 19.66 0.13
C THR A 117 -10.78 18.37 0.24
N PHE A 118 -10.88 17.66 1.36
CA PHE A 118 -10.21 16.38 1.60
C PHE A 118 -10.88 15.22 0.86
N THR A 119 -12.19 15.11 1.00
CA THR A 119 -12.95 13.98 0.45
C THR A 119 -12.72 13.82 -1.06
N PRO A 120 -12.81 14.87 -1.90
CA PRO A 120 -12.56 14.73 -3.35
C PRO A 120 -11.15 14.24 -3.68
N VAL A 121 -10.13 14.72 -2.98
CA VAL A 121 -8.73 14.30 -3.19
C VAL A 121 -8.53 12.84 -2.83
N LEU A 122 -9.16 12.40 -1.73
CA LEU A 122 -9.07 10.99 -1.31
C LEU A 122 -9.83 10.07 -2.27
N GLU A 123 -10.99 10.48 -2.78
CA GLU A 123 -11.72 9.75 -3.81
C GLU A 123 -10.88 9.55 -5.07
N GLU A 124 -10.19 10.58 -5.55
CA GLU A 124 -9.27 10.49 -6.68
C GLU A 124 -8.13 9.48 -6.41
N LYS A 125 -7.47 9.58 -5.24
CA LYS A 125 -6.37 8.68 -4.87
C LYS A 125 -6.82 7.22 -4.72
N LEU A 126 -8.00 6.99 -4.17
CA LEU A 126 -8.58 5.64 -4.01
C LEU A 126 -8.99 5.05 -5.37
N ALA A 127 -9.51 5.89 -6.27
CA ALA A 127 -9.89 5.48 -7.63
C ALA A 127 -8.68 4.96 -8.45
N GLU A 128 -7.46 5.47 -8.20
CA GLU A 128 -6.22 4.94 -8.81
C GLU A 128 -6.04 3.43 -8.57
N PHE A 129 -6.62 2.91 -7.47
CA PHE A 129 -6.52 1.51 -7.03
C PHE A 129 -7.85 0.73 -7.15
N ASN A 130 -8.86 1.30 -7.82
CA ASN A 130 -10.21 0.72 -7.93
C ASN A 130 -10.84 0.45 -6.55
N VAL A 131 -10.68 1.37 -5.60
CA VAL A 131 -11.32 1.35 -4.29
C VAL A 131 -12.49 2.31 -4.30
N GLU A 132 -13.69 1.79 -4.03
CA GLU A 132 -14.94 2.56 -3.96
C GLU A 132 -15.11 3.21 -2.60
N VAL A 133 -15.53 4.48 -2.56
CA VAL A 133 -15.92 5.14 -1.31
C VAL A 133 -17.41 4.86 -1.03
N VAL A 134 -17.68 3.93 -0.13
CA VAL A 134 -19.04 3.48 0.22
C VAL A 134 -19.70 4.30 1.30
N TYR A 135 -18.93 5.09 2.04
CA TYR A 135 -19.44 5.94 3.10
C TYR A 135 -18.61 7.22 3.26
N LYS A 136 -19.27 8.35 3.40
CA LYS A 136 -18.65 9.66 3.63
C LYS A 136 -19.42 10.40 4.73
N GLN A 137 -18.70 11.03 5.64
CA GLN A 137 -19.31 11.89 6.64
C GLN A 137 -18.38 13.02 7.04
N VAL A 138 -18.94 14.21 7.18
CA VAL A 138 -18.28 15.35 7.83
C VAL A 138 -18.72 15.41 9.28
N LEU A 139 -17.77 15.52 10.19
CA LEU A 139 -17.98 15.44 11.65
C LEU A 139 -17.40 16.64 12.36
N ASP A 140 -18.03 17.03 13.47
CA ASP A 140 -17.42 17.95 14.44
C ASP A 140 -16.24 17.27 15.18
N ASP A 141 -15.34 18.06 15.76
CA ASP A 141 -14.15 17.58 16.47
C ASP A 141 -14.48 16.94 17.85
N LYS A 142 -15.51 16.10 17.89
CA LYS A 142 -15.93 15.37 19.09
C LYS A 142 -15.50 13.91 19.01
N PRO A 143 -14.59 13.46 19.89
CA PRO A 143 -14.06 12.09 19.83
C PRO A 143 -15.13 11.00 19.81
N GLU A 144 -16.23 11.19 20.57
CA GLU A 144 -17.30 10.20 20.67
C GLU A 144 -18.04 10.05 19.33
N GLN A 145 -18.26 11.16 18.61
CA GLN A 145 -18.91 11.15 17.30
C GLN A 145 -18.02 10.52 16.24
N ILE A 146 -16.73 10.84 16.25
CA ILE A 146 -15.76 10.27 15.34
C ILE A 146 -15.61 8.76 15.59
N THR A 147 -15.52 8.35 16.85
CA THR A 147 -15.48 6.94 17.26
C THR A 147 -16.70 6.16 16.78
N ALA A 148 -17.90 6.71 16.99
CA ALA A 148 -19.16 6.10 16.52
C ALA A 148 -19.20 5.99 14.99
N ALA A 149 -18.79 7.05 14.27
CA ALA A 149 -18.78 7.05 12.80
C ALA A 149 -17.79 6.02 12.22
N ILE A 150 -16.61 5.80 12.84
CA ILE A 150 -15.66 4.75 12.43
C ILE A 150 -16.33 3.38 12.57
N LYS A 151 -16.98 3.09 13.70
CA LYS A 151 -17.67 1.81 13.92
C LYS A 151 -18.81 1.63 12.93
N THR A 152 -19.67 2.62 12.75
CA THR A 152 -20.76 2.59 11.75
C THR A 152 -20.24 2.34 10.34
N ALA A 153 -19.14 3.00 9.95
CA ALA A 153 -18.52 2.78 8.63
C ALA A 153 -18.13 1.30 8.40
N ILE A 154 -17.56 0.67 9.41
CA ILE A 154 -17.08 -0.71 9.31
C ILE A 154 -18.22 -1.72 9.48
N GLU A 155 -19.00 -1.58 10.56
CA GLU A 155 -19.96 -2.59 11.01
C GLU A 155 -21.28 -2.54 10.24
N GLU A 156 -21.73 -1.33 9.82
CA GLU A 156 -23.01 -1.15 9.15
C GLU A 156 -22.89 -0.85 7.66
N LYS A 157 -21.87 -0.07 7.25
CA LYS A 157 -21.68 0.34 5.85
C LYS A 157 -20.74 -0.58 5.07
N GLY A 158 -20.09 -1.52 5.75
CA GLY A 158 -19.24 -2.54 5.11
C GLY A 158 -17.95 -1.97 4.54
N ALA A 159 -17.43 -0.88 5.11
CA ALA A 159 -16.12 -0.38 4.73
C ALA A 159 -15.02 -1.35 5.16
N GLU A 160 -14.12 -1.65 4.25
CA GLU A 160 -12.95 -2.51 4.45
C GLU A 160 -11.72 -1.70 4.86
N MET A 161 -11.81 -0.37 4.80
CA MET A 161 -10.81 0.59 5.26
C MET A 161 -11.51 1.90 5.64
N VAL A 162 -11.01 2.60 6.66
CA VAL A 162 -11.51 3.93 7.05
C VAL A 162 -10.37 4.94 7.00
N LEU A 163 -10.61 6.06 6.35
CA LEU A 163 -9.71 7.21 6.28
C LEU A 163 -10.30 8.35 7.08
N CYS A 164 -9.60 8.78 8.13
CA CYS A 164 -9.97 9.91 8.96
C CYS A 164 -9.05 11.10 8.62
N THR A 165 -9.63 12.26 8.32
CA THR A 165 -8.90 13.49 8.02
C THR A 165 -9.29 14.60 8.95
N GLY A 166 -8.40 15.57 9.20
CA GLY A 166 -8.60 16.64 10.17
C GLY A 166 -8.24 16.22 11.59
N GLY A 167 -7.90 17.18 12.44
CA GLY A 167 -7.46 16.93 13.81
C GLY A 167 -6.31 15.93 13.91
N MET A 168 -5.34 16.02 12.99
CA MET A 168 -4.20 15.09 12.81
C MET A 168 -2.87 15.83 12.73
N SER A 169 -2.72 16.95 13.43
CA SER A 169 -1.45 17.66 13.58
C SER A 169 -0.79 17.36 14.93
N VAL A 170 0.10 18.21 15.36
CA VAL A 170 0.73 18.13 16.70
C VAL A 170 -0.01 18.98 17.76
N ASP A 171 -1.19 19.49 17.43
CA ASP A 171 -1.97 20.33 18.32
C ASP A 171 -2.56 19.47 19.45
N PRO A 172 -2.45 19.86 20.73
CA PRO A 172 -3.11 19.18 21.85
C PRO A 172 -4.63 19.05 21.71
N ASP A 173 -5.24 19.91 20.90
CA ASP A 173 -6.68 19.89 20.63
C ASP A 173 -7.10 18.91 19.53
N ASP A 174 -6.15 18.27 18.87
CA ASP A 174 -6.40 17.23 17.87
C ASP A 174 -7.07 15.99 18.49
N ARG A 175 -8.28 15.70 18.06
CA ARG A 175 -9.14 14.67 18.66
C ARG A 175 -9.21 13.37 17.85
N THR A 176 -8.83 13.39 16.60
CA THR A 176 -8.93 12.21 15.72
C THR A 176 -8.07 11.03 16.17
N PRO A 177 -6.80 11.17 16.63
CA PRO A 177 -6.03 10.05 17.17
C PRO A 177 -6.68 9.43 18.42
N LEU A 178 -7.23 10.26 19.31
CA LEU A 178 -7.95 9.80 20.48
C LEU A 178 -9.21 9.02 20.09
N ALA A 179 -9.98 9.54 19.12
CA ALA A 179 -11.18 8.87 18.63
C ALA A 179 -10.87 7.50 18.01
N ILE A 180 -9.81 7.39 17.22
CA ILE A 180 -9.33 6.11 16.66
C ILE A 180 -8.95 5.15 17.80
N LYS A 181 -8.22 5.61 18.80
CA LYS A 181 -7.87 4.79 19.97
C LYS A 181 -9.10 4.30 20.72
N ASN A 182 -10.11 5.16 20.90
CA ASN A 182 -11.36 4.84 21.59
C ASN A 182 -12.24 3.81 20.89
N THR A 183 -12.00 3.54 19.59
CA THR A 183 -12.65 2.41 18.91
C THR A 183 -12.22 1.06 19.46
N GLY A 184 -11.07 0.98 20.11
CA GLY A 184 -10.38 -0.26 20.47
C GLY A 184 -9.40 -0.72 19.38
N ALA A 185 -9.17 0.06 18.33
CA ALA A 185 -8.22 -0.27 17.29
C ALA A 185 -6.79 -0.33 17.83
N ARG A 186 -6.04 -1.33 17.36
CA ARG A 186 -4.61 -1.48 17.68
C ARG A 186 -3.80 -0.52 16.84
N ILE A 187 -3.26 0.53 17.47
CA ILE A 187 -2.36 1.47 16.80
C ILE A 187 -1.02 0.77 16.51
N VAL A 188 -0.61 0.76 15.25
CA VAL A 188 0.66 0.21 14.78
C VAL A 188 1.74 1.29 14.72
N SER A 189 1.37 2.46 14.19
CA SER A 189 2.27 3.59 14.08
C SER A 189 1.49 4.89 14.19
N TYR A 190 2.02 5.84 14.92
CA TYR A 190 1.58 7.23 14.91
C TYR A 190 2.81 8.11 14.75
N GLY A 191 2.88 8.76 13.60
CA GLY A 191 4.06 9.46 13.14
C GLY A 191 4.95 8.60 12.22
N ALA A 192 5.57 9.26 11.24
CA ALA A 192 6.52 8.67 10.31
C ALA A 192 7.64 9.68 10.00
N PRO A 193 8.91 9.26 9.87
CA PRO A 193 10.03 10.16 9.55
C PRO A 193 10.05 10.51 8.06
N VAL A 194 8.91 10.94 7.52
CA VAL A 194 8.70 11.27 6.09
C VAL A 194 7.93 12.58 5.98
N LEU A 195 8.37 13.46 5.10
CA LEU A 195 7.68 14.69 4.75
C LEU A 195 7.37 14.70 3.24
N PRO A 196 6.18 15.18 2.86
CA PRO A 196 5.07 15.58 3.72
C PRO A 196 4.31 14.40 4.28
N GLY A 197 3.77 14.55 5.52
CA GLY A 197 2.87 13.57 6.14
C GLY A 197 3.35 12.95 7.45
N ALA A 198 4.27 13.62 8.18
CA ALA A 198 4.87 13.07 9.42
C ALA A 198 3.86 12.56 10.45
N MET A 199 2.66 13.13 10.55
CA MET A 199 1.63 12.75 11.53
C MET A 199 0.67 11.66 11.06
N PHE A 200 1.08 10.86 10.08
CA PHE A 200 0.30 9.71 9.61
C PHE A 200 0.11 8.67 10.71
N LEU A 201 -1.14 8.21 10.89
CA LEU A 201 -1.49 7.17 11.85
C LEU A 201 -2.00 5.94 11.10
N LEU A 202 -1.49 4.77 11.47
CA LEU A 202 -1.95 3.46 11.02
C LEU A 202 -2.43 2.63 12.21
N SER A 203 -3.63 2.14 12.12
CA SER A 203 -4.23 1.23 13.10
C SER A 203 -5.06 0.15 12.42
N TYR A 204 -5.40 -0.90 13.18
CA TYR A 204 -6.26 -1.98 12.74
C TYR A 204 -7.37 -2.25 13.74
N TYR A 205 -8.63 -2.31 13.27
CA TYR A 205 -9.81 -2.50 14.07
C TYR A 205 -10.37 -3.93 13.96
N GLY A 206 -10.75 -4.48 15.11
CA GLY A 206 -11.46 -5.76 15.23
C GLY A 206 -10.66 -6.98 14.76
N GLU A 207 -11.31 -8.13 14.78
CA GLU A 207 -10.68 -9.41 14.38
C GLU A 207 -10.31 -9.46 12.89
N LYS A 208 -11.11 -8.82 12.06
CA LYS A 208 -10.85 -8.70 10.61
C LYS A 208 -9.67 -7.79 10.27
N GLN A 209 -9.07 -7.14 11.26
CA GLN A 209 -7.94 -6.23 11.08
C GLN A 209 -8.22 -5.15 10.02
N VAL A 210 -9.41 -4.51 10.12
CA VAL A 210 -9.78 -3.43 9.19
C VAL A 210 -8.87 -2.22 9.44
N PRO A 211 -8.13 -1.72 8.43
CA PRO A 211 -7.25 -0.59 8.60
C PRO A 211 -8.05 0.70 8.83
N VAL A 212 -7.67 1.43 9.87
CA VAL A 212 -8.16 2.78 10.19
C VAL A 212 -6.97 3.72 10.18
N LEU A 213 -6.99 4.67 9.27
CA LEU A 213 -5.88 5.56 8.95
C LEU A 213 -6.23 6.99 9.38
N GLY A 214 -5.33 7.65 10.09
CA GLY A 214 -5.39 9.08 10.36
C GLY A 214 -4.46 9.83 9.41
N LEU A 215 -5.01 10.75 8.63
CA LEU A 215 -4.32 11.43 7.55
C LEU A 215 -4.04 12.89 7.89
N PRO A 216 -2.77 13.33 7.84
CA PRO A 216 -2.41 14.73 8.07
C PRO A 216 -2.88 15.64 6.93
N GLY A 217 -3.12 16.91 7.24
CA GLY A 217 -3.68 17.91 6.32
C GLY A 217 -2.92 18.09 5.01
N CYS A 218 -1.62 17.78 4.98
CA CYS A 218 -0.80 17.89 3.77
C CYS A 218 -1.21 16.94 2.62
N VAL A 219 -1.98 15.88 2.90
CA VAL A 219 -2.53 14.98 1.85
C VAL A 219 -3.34 15.77 0.82
N MET A 220 -3.93 16.89 1.23
CA MET A 220 -4.75 17.75 0.39
C MET A 220 -3.93 18.63 -0.57
N TYR A 221 -2.75 19.07 -0.14
CA TYR A 221 -1.95 20.05 -0.87
C TYR A 221 -0.81 19.44 -1.68
N ALA A 222 -0.26 18.33 -1.19
CA ALA A 222 0.89 17.70 -1.81
C ALA A 222 0.46 16.57 -2.74
N LYS A 223 1.02 16.56 -3.95
CA LYS A 223 0.73 15.52 -4.95
C LYS A 223 1.04 14.12 -4.43
N ARG A 224 2.13 13.96 -3.68
CA ARG A 224 2.55 12.70 -3.05
C ARG A 224 2.95 12.94 -1.59
N THR A 225 2.48 12.07 -0.71
CA THR A 225 2.73 12.11 0.74
C THR A 225 3.03 10.71 1.25
N ILE A 226 3.24 10.57 2.56
CA ILE A 226 3.33 9.25 3.22
C ILE A 226 2.09 8.38 2.95
N PHE A 227 0.91 8.97 2.79
CA PHE A 227 -0.30 8.24 2.45
C PHE A 227 -0.16 7.52 1.11
N ASP A 228 0.35 8.20 0.09
CA ASP A 228 0.53 7.60 -1.25
C ASP A 228 1.57 6.48 -1.27
N LEU A 229 2.53 6.53 -0.35
CA LEU A 229 3.49 5.44 -0.15
C LEU A 229 2.89 4.27 0.65
N GLY A 230 2.05 4.58 1.63
CA GLY A 230 1.43 3.62 2.54
C GLY A 230 0.24 2.89 1.91
N LEU A 231 -0.61 3.60 1.18
CA LEU A 231 -1.87 3.07 0.64
C LEU A 231 -1.70 1.75 -0.12
N PRO A 232 -0.77 1.59 -1.10
CA PRO A 232 -0.60 0.33 -1.83
C PRO A 232 -0.16 -0.85 -0.95
N ARG A 233 0.38 -0.58 0.24
CA ARG A 233 0.84 -1.60 1.19
C ARG A 233 -0.24 -2.02 2.16
N VAL A 234 -1.29 -1.21 2.28
CA VAL A 234 -2.45 -1.46 3.14
C VAL A 234 -3.55 -2.18 2.36
N LEU A 235 -3.68 -1.87 1.06
CA LEU A 235 -4.65 -2.47 0.15
C LEU A 235 -4.40 -3.96 -0.08
#